data_5521e0486e5a6f6bd5b0e56751a405c5
#
_entry.id   5521e0486e5a6f6bd5b0e56751a405c5
#
_cell.length_a   1.000
_cell.length_b   1.000
_cell.length_c   1.000
_cell.angle_alpha   90.00
_cell.angle_beta   90.00
_cell.angle_gamma   90.00
#
_symmetry.space_group_name_H-M   'P 1'
#
loop_
_entity.id
_entity.type
_entity.pdbx_description
1 polymer ?
#
loop_
_entity_poly.entity_id
_entity_poly.type
_entity_poly.pdbx_seq_one_letter_code
_entity_poly.pdbx_strand_id
1 'polypeptide(L)'
;TAEYSNYFGATSAAQVSLVLAAVNATLTRCNGVYEKDLALHLNLVANNTNVFYYNPSTDPYSAAAQKSQWNAQLQSTLTSVIGAANYDIGHLFGASGGGGNAGCIGCVCVDASKGSGITSPADGIPQGDNFDIDYVVHEVGHQLGANHTFSMSNEGTGVNKEPGSGITIMGYAGITSQDLAPHSIDIFHQASIAQIQANLNTKTCPVTLVAVNATPVVNAGPDYTIPISTPFALNGSATDADAGDVLTYTWEQNDNAGSTQTGASSVASATKATGPNWITFKGNTNPTRLMPKLATILAGANISGPLTGGDAGANTEALSSVSRTLNFRLTVRDNAVYSSTAPVSVGQTQFDDMIVTVTNTSGPFAVTAPNTAVSWAGNSNQTVTWSVNNTTAAPVS
;
A
#
# COMPACT_ATOMS: atom_id res chain seq x y z
N THR A 1 14.55 -17.94 13.13
CA THR A 1 15.15 -19.26 12.85
C THR A 1 16.65 -19.22 12.99
N ALA A 2 17.28 -20.40 13.07
CA ALA A 2 18.74 -20.49 13.04
C ALA A 2 19.32 -20.02 11.69
N GLU A 3 18.65 -20.27 10.57
CA GLU A 3 19.09 -19.78 9.26
C GLU A 3 19.13 -18.25 9.19
N TYR A 4 18.16 -17.55 9.77
CA TYR A 4 18.17 -16.09 9.88
C TYR A 4 19.38 -15.61 10.71
N SER A 5 19.59 -16.20 11.89
CA SER A 5 20.72 -15.85 12.74
C SER A 5 22.06 -16.08 12.02
N ASN A 6 22.21 -17.21 11.36
CA ASN A 6 23.43 -17.59 10.65
C ASN A 6 23.70 -16.69 9.44
N TYR A 7 22.67 -16.18 8.76
CA TYR A 7 22.80 -15.21 7.68
C TYR A 7 23.56 -13.95 8.16
N PHE A 8 23.28 -13.49 9.39
CA PHE A 8 23.97 -12.35 10.02
C PHE A 8 25.26 -12.75 10.77
N GLY A 9 25.75 -13.95 10.57
CA GLY A 9 27.02 -14.42 11.16
C GLY A 9 26.92 -14.85 12.62
N ALA A 10 25.72 -14.98 13.18
CA ALA A 10 25.51 -15.44 14.55
C ALA A 10 25.25 -16.96 14.59
N THR A 11 26.25 -17.72 15.06
CA THR A 11 26.21 -19.20 15.19
C THR A 11 26.11 -19.66 16.63
N SER A 12 26.07 -18.74 17.59
CA SER A 12 25.91 -19.01 19.02
C SER A 12 25.30 -17.82 19.76
N ALA A 13 24.80 -18.05 20.97
CA ALA A 13 24.24 -16.99 21.82
C ALA A 13 25.25 -15.89 22.18
N ALA A 14 26.56 -16.14 22.08
CA ALA A 14 27.57 -15.10 22.28
C ALA A 14 27.50 -13.97 21.23
N GLN A 15 26.83 -14.22 20.10
CA GLN A 15 26.67 -13.30 18.97
C GLN A 15 25.24 -12.75 18.88
N VAL A 16 24.45 -12.82 19.95
CA VAL A 16 23.04 -12.34 20.00
C VAL A 16 22.88 -10.91 19.52
N SER A 17 23.89 -10.06 19.75
CA SER A 17 23.86 -8.66 19.33
C SER A 17 23.75 -8.46 17.81
N LEU A 18 24.30 -9.39 17.01
CA LEU A 18 24.18 -9.33 15.54
C LEU A 18 22.74 -9.56 15.10
N VAL A 19 22.07 -10.57 15.68
CA VAL A 19 20.66 -10.87 15.38
C VAL A 19 19.75 -9.76 15.86
N LEU A 20 20.00 -9.26 17.08
CA LEU A 20 19.20 -8.17 17.65
C LEU A 20 19.35 -6.88 16.82
N ALA A 21 20.54 -6.58 16.32
CA ALA A 21 20.75 -5.44 15.43
C ALA A 21 19.97 -5.58 14.11
N ALA A 22 19.99 -6.76 13.50
CA ALA A 22 19.22 -7.04 12.27
C ALA A 22 17.71 -6.92 12.49
N VAL A 23 17.17 -7.54 13.55
CA VAL A 23 15.74 -7.45 13.91
C VAL A 23 15.33 -5.99 14.18
N ASN A 24 16.15 -5.23 14.89
CA ASN A 24 15.88 -3.81 15.15
C ASN A 24 15.91 -2.97 13.87
N ALA A 25 16.79 -3.26 12.92
CA ALA A 25 16.84 -2.55 11.64
C ALA A 25 15.52 -2.75 10.86
N THR A 26 15.09 -4.00 10.71
CA THR A 26 13.80 -4.32 10.10
C THR A 26 12.63 -3.67 10.85
N LEU A 27 12.57 -3.80 12.18
CA LEU A 27 11.47 -3.23 12.96
C LEU A 27 11.43 -1.69 12.87
N THR A 28 12.58 -1.03 12.86
CA THR A 28 12.66 0.43 12.65
C THR A 28 12.09 0.83 11.30
N ARG A 29 12.43 0.08 10.22
CA ARG A 29 11.90 0.34 8.89
C ARG A 29 10.38 0.12 8.83
N CYS A 30 9.88 -0.97 9.43
CA CYS A 30 8.46 -1.29 9.51
C CYS A 30 7.69 -0.23 10.32
N ASN A 31 8.22 0.17 11.46
CA ASN A 31 7.60 1.20 12.30
C ASN A 31 7.47 2.54 11.58
N GLY A 32 8.42 2.91 10.72
CA GLY A 32 8.29 4.12 9.91
C GLY A 32 7.07 4.13 8.97
N VAL A 33 6.52 2.95 8.64
CA VAL A 33 5.24 2.82 7.94
C VAL A 33 4.06 2.82 8.90
N TYR A 34 4.12 2.02 9.97
CA TYR A 34 3.02 1.87 10.92
C TYR A 34 2.72 3.18 11.67
N GLU A 35 3.75 3.91 12.06
CA GLU A 35 3.62 5.21 12.74
C GLU A 35 2.91 6.24 11.85
N LYS A 36 3.26 6.28 10.58
CA LYS A 36 2.71 7.22 9.61
C LYS A 36 1.28 6.87 9.19
N ASP A 37 1.02 5.59 8.87
CA ASP A 37 -0.23 5.16 8.26
C ASP A 37 -1.29 4.73 9.28
N LEU A 38 -0.87 4.21 10.44
CA LEU A 38 -1.74 3.52 11.39
C LEU A 38 -1.76 4.14 12.78
N ALA A 39 -0.94 5.14 13.05
CA ALA A 39 -0.67 5.66 14.40
C ALA A 39 -0.27 4.53 15.38
N LEU A 40 0.50 3.56 14.92
CA LEU A 40 0.90 2.35 15.62
C LEU A 40 2.42 2.25 15.70
N HIS A 41 2.94 1.84 16.85
CA HIS A 41 4.36 1.50 17.02
C HIS A 41 4.50 0.11 17.61
N LEU A 42 5.35 -0.73 17.01
CA LEU A 42 5.66 -2.07 17.50
C LEU A 42 6.96 -2.04 18.31
N ASN A 43 6.91 -2.60 19.52
CA ASN A 43 8.06 -2.74 20.40
C ASN A 43 8.49 -4.22 20.49
N LEU A 44 9.79 -4.49 20.47
CA LEU A 44 10.29 -5.81 20.81
C LEU A 44 10.05 -6.09 22.31
N VAL A 45 9.49 -7.24 22.64
CA VAL A 45 9.34 -7.68 24.03
C VAL A 45 10.72 -7.91 24.66
N ALA A 46 10.88 -7.61 25.96
CA ALA A 46 12.17 -7.63 26.64
C ALA A 46 12.91 -8.99 26.58
N ASN A 47 12.16 -10.08 26.52
CA ASN A 47 12.70 -11.46 26.48
C ASN A 47 12.76 -12.06 25.06
N ASN A 48 12.72 -11.23 24.00
CA ASN A 48 12.74 -11.67 22.59
C ASN A 48 13.96 -12.54 22.26
N THR A 49 15.11 -12.33 22.88
CA THR A 49 16.33 -13.10 22.63
C THR A 49 16.23 -14.56 23.05
N ASN A 50 15.27 -14.94 23.89
CA ASN A 50 15.03 -16.32 24.29
C ASN A 50 14.50 -17.19 23.13
N VAL A 51 14.02 -16.58 22.05
CA VAL A 51 13.52 -17.25 20.85
C VAL A 51 14.43 -17.02 19.64
N PHE A 52 15.67 -16.61 19.86
CA PHE A 52 16.71 -16.59 18.83
C PHE A 52 17.45 -17.93 18.81
N TYR A 53 17.43 -18.58 17.69
CA TYR A 53 18.06 -19.90 17.50
C TYR A 53 19.28 -19.75 16.59
N TYR A 54 20.33 -20.57 16.83
CA TYR A 54 21.63 -20.46 16.16
C TYR A 54 22.06 -21.78 15.50
N ASN A 55 21.53 -22.90 15.97
CA ASN A 55 21.87 -24.22 15.48
C ASN A 55 20.65 -24.87 14.81
N PRO A 56 20.71 -25.14 13.49
CA PRO A 56 19.60 -25.74 12.75
C PRO A 56 19.17 -27.13 13.26
N SER A 57 20.05 -27.83 14.00
CA SER A 57 19.72 -29.16 14.56
C SER A 57 18.88 -29.08 15.82
N THR A 58 18.79 -27.92 16.48
CA THR A 58 18.06 -27.70 17.74
C THR A 58 17.03 -26.58 17.66
N ASP A 59 16.94 -25.92 16.53
CA ASP A 59 15.92 -24.97 16.17
C ASP A 59 14.54 -25.68 16.18
N PRO A 60 13.48 -25.11 16.77
CA PRO A 60 12.17 -25.75 16.86
C PRO A 60 11.40 -25.77 15.53
N TYR A 61 11.97 -25.21 14.47
CA TYR A 61 11.32 -25.07 13.17
C TYR A 61 11.76 -26.17 12.21
N SER A 62 10.81 -26.69 11.43
CA SER A 62 11.10 -27.66 10.37
C SER A 62 11.95 -27.01 9.26
N ALA A 63 12.61 -27.85 8.45
CA ALA A 63 13.35 -27.36 7.30
C ALA A 63 12.48 -26.50 6.36
N ALA A 64 13.07 -25.56 5.63
CA ALA A 64 12.40 -24.62 4.74
C ALA A 64 11.44 -25.29 3.73
N ALA A 65 11.76 -26.51 3.27
CA ALA A 65 10.85 -27.29 2.41
C ALA A 65 9.49 -27.62 3.07
N GLN A 66 9.38 -27.48 4.39
CA GLN A 66 8.18 -27.75 5.19
C GLN A 66 7.71 -26.50 5.93
N LYS A 67 7.98 -25.32 5.40
CA LYS A 67 7.61 -24.03 6.01
C LYS A 67 6.12 -23.87 6.32
N SER A 68 5.25 -24.65 5.68
CA SER A 68 3.81 -24.69 6.01
C SER A 68 3.53 -25.09 7.46
N GLN A 69 4.51 -25.65 8.17
CA GLN A 69 4.41 -25.98 9.59
C GLN A 69 4.85 -24.82 10.49
N TRP A 70 5.58 -23.84 9.97
CA TRP A 70 6.21 -22.78 10.77
C TRP A 70 5.21 -21.90 11.52
N ASN A 71 4.04 -21.65 10.96
CA ASN A 71 2.99 -20.89 11.65
C ASN A 71 2.61 -21.55 12.99
N ALA A 72 2.32 -22.86 12.98
CA ALA A 72 1.96 -23.60 14.19
C ALA A 72 3.16 -23.78 15.13
N GLN A 73 4.36 -24.01 14.58
CA GLN A 73 5.59 -24.17 15.36
C GLN A 73 5.95 -22.85 16.07
N LEU A 74 5.82 -21.71 15.40
CA LEU A 74 6.05 -20.41 16.02
C LEU A 74 5.04 -20.14 17.14
N GLN A 75 3.75 -20.34 16.88
CA GLN A 75 2.71 -20.16 17.91
C GLN A 75 3.01 -21.01 19.15
N SER A 76 3.38 -22.28 18.96
CA SER A 76 3.75 -23.18 20.06
C SER A 76 5.00 -22.70 20.81
N THR A 77 6.03 -22.29 20.07
CA THR A 77 7.29 -21.79 20.63
C THR A 77 7.08 -20.53 21.46
N LEU A 78 6.36 -19.55 20.92
CA LEU A 78 6.09 -18.31 21.65
C LEU A 78 5.22 -18.53 22.88
N THR A 79 4.23 -19.42 22.78
CA THR A 79 3.39 -19.78 23.93
C THR A 79 4.19 -20.43 25.06
N SER A 80 5.13 -21.32 24.71
CA SER A 80 5.92 -22.05 25.71
C SER A 80 7.11 -21.26 26.27
N VAL A 81 7.78 -20.44 25.45
CA VAL A 81 9.03 -19.74 25.83
C VAL A 81 8.77 -18.32 26.33
N ILE A 82 7.90 -17.58 25.66
CA ILE A 82 7.58 -16.19 25.99
C ILE A 82 6.36 -16.12 26.92
N GLY A 83 5.38 -16.99 26.69
CA GLY A 83 4.08 -16.97 27.38
C GLY A 83 3.08 -16.04 26.70
N ALA A 84 1.85 -16.52 26.46
CA ALA A 84 0.83 -15.79 25.71
C ALA A 84 0.51 -14.38 26.26
N ALA A 85 0.60 -14.19 27.57
CA ALA A 85 0.34 -12.89 28.19
C ALA A 85 1.44 -11.83 27.97
N ASN A 86 2.57 -12.19 27.38
CA ASN A 86 3.76 -11.34 27.31
C ASN A 86 4.05 -10.79 25.90
N TYR A 87 3.16 -11.04 24.93
CA TYR A 87 3.28 -10.47 23.58
C TYR A 87 1.89 -10.30 22.95
N ASP A 88 1.78 -9.36 22.01
CA ASP A 88 0.53 -9.04 21.31
C ASP A 88 0.50 -9.61 19.90
N ILE A 89 1.68 -9.74 19.27
CA ILE A 89 1.89 -10.25 17.92
C ILE A 89 3.23 -10.99 17.87
N GLY A 90 3.29 -12.11 17.18
CA GLY A 90 4.53 -12.84 16.97
C GLY A 90 4.80 -13.08 15.50
N HIS A 91 6.08 -12.92 15.09
CA HIS A 91 6.49 -13.05 13.70
C HIS A 91 7.85 -13.73 13.60
N LEU A 92 7.96 -14.75 12.74
CA LEU A 92 9.19 -15.51 12.52
C LEU A 92 9.94 -14.98 11.31
N PHE A 93 11.24 -14.78 11.46
CA PHE A 93 12.15 -14.48 10.36
C PHE A 93 12.95 -15.71 9.95
N GLY A 94 12.88 -16.04 8.64
CA GLY A 94 13.68 -17.04 7.97
C GLY A 94 14.54 -16.44 6.87
N ALA A 95 15.39 -17.22 6.23
CA ALA A 95 16.30 -16.79 5.17
C ALA A 95 16.26 -17.68 3.90
N SER A 96 15.43 -18.71 3.87
CA SER A 96 15.40 -19.66 2.76
C SER A 96 14.04 -20.35 2.57
N GLY A 97 12.97 -19.67 2.46
CA GLY A 97 11.66 -20.30 2.38
C GLY A 97 10.75 -19.84 1.25
N GLY A 98 11.10 -18.80 0.52
CA GLY A 98 10.34 -18.30 -0.62
C GLY A 98 8.94 -17.81 -0.26
N GLY A 99 8.85 -16.70 0.50
CA GLY A 99 7.63 -15.97 0.76
C GLY A 99 7.30 -15.73 2.23
N GLY A 100 6.12 -15.18 2.47
CA GLY A 100 5.54 -14.96 3.77
C GLY A 100 4.22 -15.70 3.96
N ASN A 101 3.74 -15.74 5.18
CA ASN A 101 2.41 -16.21 5.53
C ASN A 101 2.03 -15.69 6.93
N ALA A 102 1.00 -14.88 7.03
CA ALA A 102 0.55 -14.32 8.30
C ALA A 102 -0.05 -15.37 9.26
N GLY A 103 -0.41 -16.54 8.75
CA GLY A 103 -1.10 -17.57 9.51
C GLY A 103 -2.57 -17.25 9.83
N CYS A 104 -2.94 -15.99 9.78
CA CYS A 104 -4.29 -15.51 10.08
C CYS A 104 -4.47 -14.06 9.66
N ILE A 105 -5.72 -13.61 9.50
CA ILE A 105 -6.04 -12.21 9.29
C ILE A 105 -6.70 -11.66 10.57
N GLY A 106 -6.17 -10.55 11.11
CA GLY A 106 -6.71 -9.88 12.29
C GLY A 106 -6.49 -10.60 13.61
N CYS A 107 -5.50 -11.45 13.68
CA CYS A 107 -5.22 -12.26 14.90
C CYS A 107 -4.36 -11.58 15.96
N VAL A 108 -3.90 -10.37 15.77
CA VAL A 108 -3.25 -9.60 16.84
C VAL A 108 -4.08 -9.69 18.12
N CYS A 109 -3.46 -9.89 19.27
CA CYS A 109 -4.10 -10.10 20.59
C CYS A 109 -4.92 -11.40 20.75
N VAL A 110 -4.97 -12.28 19.76
CA VAL A 110 -5.71 -13.56 19.87
C VAL A 110 -4.74 -14.65 20.32
N ASP A 111 -4.77 -15.02 21.60
CA ASP A 111 -3.77 -15.90 22.22
C ASP A 111 -3.52 -17.24 21.47
N ALA A 112 -4.53 -17.78 20.81
CA ALA A 112 -4.42 -19.04 20.06
C ALA A 112 -3.73 -18.90 18.70
N SER A 113 -3.54 -17.67 18.16
CA SER A 113 -3.06 -17.47 16.79
C SER A 113 -2.18 -16.23 16.57
N LYS A 114 -2.05 -15.34 17.55
CA LYS A 114 -1.26 -14.10 17.42
C LYS A 114 0.24 -14.32 17.20
N GLY A 115 0.75 -15.51 17.46
CA GLY A 115 2.15 -15.92 17.29
C GLY A 115 2.38 -16.76 16.04
N SER A 116 1.63 -16.51 14.93
CA SER A 116 1.71 -17.41 13.77
C SER A 116 2.28 -16.78 12.50
N GLY A 117 2.63 -15.48 12.46
CA GLY A 117 3.18 -14.85 11.26
C GLY A 117 4.60 -15.30 10.92
N ILE A 118 4.90 -15.45 9.65
CA ILE A 118 6.25 -15.81 9.17
C ILE A 118 6.64 -14.97 7.95
N THR A 119 7.93 -14.66 7.82
CA THR A 119 8.56 -14.15 6.62
C THR A 119 9.86 -14.86 6.34
N SER A 120 9.99 -15.41 5.13
CA SER A 120 11.24 -16.03 4.62
C SER A 120 11.33 -15.71 3.13
N PRO A 121 12.12 -14.70 2.73
CA PRO A 121 12.03 -14.09 1.41
C PRO A 121 12.45 -15.05 0.31
N ALA A 122 11.83 -14.92 -0.88
CA ALA A 122 12.07 -15.82 -2.01
C ALA A 122 13.51 -15.77 -2.53
N ASP A 123 14.16 -14.61 -2.42
CA ASP A 123 15.55 -14.38 -2.83
C ASP A 123 16.59 -14.83 -1.78
N GLY A 124 16.14 -15.25 -0.59
CA GLY A 124 17.00 -15.65 0.52
C GLY A 124 17.77 -14.49 1.18
N ILE A 125 17.36 -13.24 0.97
CA ILE A 125 18.00 -12.02 1.50
C ILE A 125 17.09 -11.40 2.57
N PRO A 126 17.21 -11.77 3.87
CA PRO A 126 16.32 -11.30 4.92
C PRO A 126 16.71 -9.91 5.45
N GLN A 127 16.86 -8.95 4.58
CA GLN A 127 17.17 -7.55 4.89
C GLN A 127 16.84 -6.64 3.71
N GLY A 128 16.65 -5.33 4.00
CA GLY A 128 16.35 -4.30 3.01
C GLY A 128 14.87 -4.27 2.62
N ASP A 129 14.49 -3.29 1.80
CA ASP A 129 13.07 -2.98 1.54
C ASP A 129 12.28 -4.13 0.93
N ASN A 130 12.90 -5.01 0.13
CA ASN A 130 12.22 -6.22 -0.34
C ASN A 130 11.78 -7.10 0.85
N PHE A 131 12.67 -7.35 1.83
CA PHE A 131 12.32 -8.10 3.02
C PHE A 131 11.38 -7.31 3.94
N ASP A 132 11.73 -6.05 4.24
CA ASP A 132 11.07 -5.25 5.26
C ASP A 132 9.65 -4.83 4.81
N ILE A 133 9.48 -4.35 3.57
CA ILE A 133 8.23 -3.78 3.06
C ILE A 133 7.39 -4.80 2.31
N ASP A 134 7.97 -5.51 1.30
CA ASP A 134 7.20 -6.42 0.46
C ASP A 134 6.77 -7.69 1.21
N TYR A 135 7.50 -8.06 2.29
CA TYR A 135 7.16 -9.23 3.08
C TYR A 135 6.77 -8.92 4.53
N VAL A 136 7.65 -8.34 5.36
CA VAL A 136 7.37 -8.21 6.81
C VAL A 136 6.18 -7.29 7.06
N VAL A 137 6.16 -6.08 6.48
CA VAL A 137 5.04 -5.15 6.67
C VAL A 137 3.75 -5.71 6.08
N HIS A 138 3.82 -6.43 4.95
CA HIS A 138 2.69 -7.08 4.32
C HIS A 138 2.07 -8.16 5.24
N GLU A 139 2.88 -9.12 5.71
CA GLU A 139 2.39 -10.22 6.54
C GLU A 139 1.90 -9.74 7.91
N VAL A 140 2.60 -8.78 8.52
CA VAL A 140 2.12 -8.11 9.73
C VAL A 140 0.84 -7.32 9.46
N GLY A 141 0.70 -6.72 8.28
CA GLY A 141 -0.54 -6.09 7.82
C GLY A 141 -1.74 -7.04 7.87
N HIS A 142 -1.55 -8.29 7.44
CA HIS A 142 -2.57 -9.35 7.60
C HIS A 142 -2.84 -9.67 9.07
N GLN A 143 -1.80 -9.86 9.88
CA GLN A 143 -1.97 -10.12 11.31
C GLN A 143 -2.71 -8.97 12.01
N LEU A 144 -2.55 -7.73 11.53
CA LEU A 144 -3.28 -6.55 12.01
C LEU A 144 -4.71 -6.45 11.45
N GLY A 145 -5.06 -7.12 10.35
CA GLY A 145 -6.44 -7.20 9.85
C GLY A 145 -6.67 -6.86 8.39
N ALA A 146 -5.62 -6.49 7.63
CA ALA A 146 -5.76 -6.16 6.22
C ALA A 146 -5.91 -7.40 5.34
N ASN A 147 -6.69 -7.27 4.25
CA ASN A 147 -6.76 -8.20 3.14
C ASN A 147 -6.01 -7.62 1.93
N HIS A 148 -5.74 -8.47 0.93
CA HIS A 148 -5.09 -8.03 -0.29
C HIS A 148 -5.92 -7.01 -1.08
N THR A 149 -5.24 -6.01 -1.66
CA THR A 149 -5.85 -4.92 -2.43
C THR A 149 -5.76 -5.11 -3.94
N PHE A 150 -4.93 -6.02 -4.43
CA PHE A 150 -4.78 -6.32 -5.85
C PHE A 150 -6.08 -6.86 -6.48
N SER A 151 -6.21 -6.71 -7.81
CA SER A 151 -7.34 -7.29 -8.55
C SER A 151 -6.95 -8.44 -9.49
N MET A 152 -5.67 -8.82 -9.54
CA MET A 152 -5.19 -9.92 -10.38
C MET A 152 -5.93 -11.25 -10.08
N SER A 153 -6.32 -11.47 -8.83
CA SER A 153 -7.32 -12.48 -8.44
C SER A 153 -8.37 -11.85 -7.52
N ASN A 154 -9.53 -12.50 -7.39
CA ASN A 154 -10.61 -12.00 -6.53
C ASN A 154 -10.78 -12.95 -5.34
N GLU A 155 -10.47 -12.47 -4.16
CA GLU A 155 -10.58 -13.22 -2.90
C GLU A 155 -11.92 -13.00 -2.17
N GLY A 156 -12.83 -12.20 -2.76
CA GLY A 156 -14.16 -11.95 -2.19
C GLY A 156 -14.15 -11.08 -0.93
N THR A 157 -13.04 -10.40 -0.64
CA THR A 157 -12.85 -9.63 0.60
C THR A 157 -13.43 -8.21 0.55
N GLY A 158 -13.83 -7.75 -0.65
CA GLY A 158 -14.41 -6.41 -0.85
C GLY A 158 -13.38 -5.28 -0.88
N VAL A 159 -12.08 -5.56 -0.98
CA VAL A 159 -11.01 -4.56 -1.02
C VAL A 159 -10.04 -4.72 -2.19
N ASN A 160 -10.46 -5.39 -3.26
CA ASN A 160 -9.68 -5.50 -4.51
C ASN A 160 -9.74 -4.16 -5.27
N LYS A 161 -8.99 -3.17 -4.81
CA LYS A 161 -9.10 -1.75 -5.19
C LYS A 161 -7.96 -1.25 -6.08
N GLU A 162 -6.96 -2.09 -6.32
CA GLU A 162 -5.82 -1.75 -7.15
C GLU A 162 -5.83 -2.56 -8.45
N PRO A 163 -5.53 -1.95 -9.62
CA PRO A 163 -5.42 -2.70 -10.88
C PRO A 163 -4.24 -3.68 -10.83
N GLY A 164 -4.32 -4.78 -11.60
CA GLY A 164 -3.26 -5.77 -11.72
C GLY A 164 -2.77 -6.32 -10.38
N SER A 165 -1.46 -6.31 -10.20
CA SER A 165 -0.80 -6.68 -8.94
C SER A 165 -1.05 -5.71 -7.78
N GLY A 166 -1.54 -4.49 -8.05
CA GLY A 166 -1.40 -3.40 -7.10
C GLY A 166 0.06 -3.01 -6.88
N ILE A 167 0.29 -1.95 -6.10
CA ILE A 167 1.65 -1.55 -5.68
C ILE A 167 1.69 -1.03 -4.23
N THR A 168 0.56 -0.93 -3.54
CA THR A 168 0.60 -0.63 -2.10
C THR A 168 0.98 -1.90 -1.32
N ILE A 169 1.28 -1.76 -0.04
CA ILE A 169 1.82 -2.85 0.79
C ILE A 169 0.99 -4.13 0.71
N MET A 170 -0.35 -4.04 0.69
CA MET A 170 -1.22 -5.21 0.58
C MET A 170 -1.47 -5.65 -0.88
N GLY A 171 -0.78 -5.06 -1.84
CA GLY A 171 -0.66 -5.56 -3.21
C GLY A 171 0.32 -6.72 -3.33
N TYR A 172 0.53 -7.18 -4.57
CA TYR A 172 1.44 -8.28 -4.92
C TYR A 172 2.44 -7.87 -6.02
N ALA A 173 2.99 -6.65 -5.91
CA ALA A 173 3.97 -6.16 -6.86
C ALA A 173 5.18 -7.11 -6.96
N GLY A 174 5.55 -7.50 -8.18
CA GLY A 174 6.70 -8.35 -8.48
C GLY A 174 6.47 -9.86 -8.37
N ILE A 175 5.26 -10.31 -8.02
CA ILE A 175 4.99 -11.76 -7.82
C ILE A 175 3.74 -12.27 -8.55
N THR A 176 3.23 -11.53 -9.52
CA THR A 176 2.05 -11.90 -10.31
C THR A 176 2.38 -12.02 -11.80
N SER A 177 1.39 -12.33 -12.63
CA SER A 177 1.49 -12.27 -14.10
C SER A 177 0.98 -10.95 -14.68
N GLN A 178 0.70 -9.96 -13.84
CA GLN A 178 0.22 -8.62 -14.23
C GLN A 178 0.89 -7.58 -13.31
N ASP A 179 2.21 -7.65 -13.18
CA ASP A 179 2.96 -6.78 -12.30
C ASP A 179 3.02 -5.34 -12.84
N LEU A 180 2.48 -4.41 -12.08
CA LEU A 180 2.53 -2.99 -12.38
C LEU A 180 3.91 -2.38 -12.08
N ALA A 181 4.63 -2.98 -11.14
CA ALA A 181 5.96 -2.64 -10.68
C ALA A 181 6.63 -3.86 -10.03
N PRO A 182 7.97 -3.89 -9.89
CA PRO A 182 8.68 -5.01 -9.27
C PRO A 182 8.57 -5.05 -7.73
N HIS A 183 8.21 -3.94 -7.09
CA HIS A 183 8.12 -3.81 -5.63
C HIS A 183 6.97 -2.89 -5.23
N SER A 184 6.50 -3.07 -4.00
CA SER A 184 5.51 -2.20 -3.38
C SER A 184 6.09 -0.82 -3.04
N ILE A 185 5.22 0.18 -2.99
CA ILE A 185 5.53 1.46 -2.33
C ILE A 185 5.26 1.33 -0.83
N ASP A 186 5.98 2.08 -0.01
CA ASP A 186 5.96 2.00 1.45
C ASP A 186 4.77 2.73 2.10
N ILE A 187 3.56 2.48 1.58
CA ILE A 187 2.29 2.95 2.17
C ILE A 187 1.23 1.86 2.07
N PHE A 188 0.33 1.83 3.05
CA PHE A 188 -0.92 1.09 2.94
C PHE A 188 -1.92 1.85 2.08
N HIS A 189 -2.70 1.13 1.27
CA HIS A 189 -3.93 1.67 0.68
C HIS A 189 -4.91 2.02 1.80
N GLN A 190 -5.69 3.09 1.66
CA GLN A 190 -6.59 3.53 2.71
C GLN A 190 -7.62 2.43 3.11
N ALA A 191 -8.01 1.56 2.16
CA ALA A 191 -8.86 0.42 2.49
C ALA A 191 -8.20 -0.54 3.50
N SER A 192 -6.89 -0.75 3.40
CA SER A 192 -6.11 -1.54 4.36
C SER A 192 -6.01 -0.83 5.71
N ILE A 193 -5.75 0.48 5.71
CA ILE A 193 -5.75 1.30 6.92
C ILE A 193 -7.09 1.16 7.65
N ALA A 194 -8.21 1.28 6.94
CA ALA A 194 -9.54 1.15 7.52
C ALA A 194 -9.79 -0.24 8.12
N GLN A 195 -9.37 -1.32 7.44
CA GLN A 195 -9.50 -2.68 7.96
C GLN A 195 -8.67 -2.89 9.23
N ILE A 196 -7.41 -2.44 9.22
CA ILE A 196 -6.51 -2.55 10.37
C ILE A 196 -7.07 -1.78 11.57
N GLN A 197 -7.46 -0.53 11.37
CA GLN A 197 -8.03 0.29 12.44
C GLN A 197 -9.34 -0.30 12.99
N ALA A 198 -10.22 -0.79 12.11
CA ALA A 198 -11.45 -1.46 12.53
C ALA A 198 -11.16 -2.72 13.38
N ASN A 199 -10.15 -3.51 13.01
CA ASN A 199 -9.72 -4.67 13.81
C ASN A 199 -9.10 -4.25 15.14
N LEU A 200 -8.16 -3.31 15.13
CA LEU A 200 -7.47 -2.84 16.35
C LEU A 200 -8.44 -2.21 17.36
N ASN A 201 -9.47 -1.52 16.90
CA ASN A 201 -10.52 -0.97 17.77
C ASN A 201 -11.31 -2.03 18.55
N THR A 202 -11.23 -3.30 18.15
CA THR A 202 -11.83 -4.43 18.88
C THR A 202 -10.89 -5.09 19.89
N LYS A 203 -9.62 -4.67 19.92
CA LYS A 203 -8.56 -5.30 20.74
C LYS A 203 -8.35 -4.54 22.04
N THR A 204 -7.92 -5.28 23.05
CA THR A 204 -7.68 -4.73 24.40
C THR A 204 -6.23 -4.94 24.87
N CYS A 205 -5.39 -5.60 24.09
CA CYS A 205 -3.99 -5.84 24.45
C CYS A 205 -3.07 -4.65 24.14
N PRO A 206 -3.29 -3.78 23.09
CA PRO A 206 -2.40 -2.68 22.82
C PRO A 206 -2.38 -1.65 23.96
N VAL A 207 -1.20 -1.10 24.23
CA VAL A 207 -1.07 0.04 25.13
C VAL A 207 -1.47 1.30 24.36
N THR A 208 -2.56 1.94 24.80
CA THR A 208 -3.02 3.18 24.18
C THR A 208 -2.35 4.38 24.87
N LEU A 209 -1.67 5.20 24.08
CA LEU A 209 -1.12 6.48 24.50
C LEU A 209 -1.94 7.63 23.90
N VAL A 210 -2.14 8.69 24.65
CA VAL A 210 -2.81 9.90 24.14
C VAL A 210 -1.77 10.76 23.44
N ALA A 211 -1.83 10.79 22.11
CA ALA A 211 -0.99 11.68 21.31
C ALA A 211 -1.51 13.12 21.39
N VAL A 212 -0.59 14.09 21.36
CA VAL A 212 -0.93 15.52 21.25
C VAL A 212 -1.09 15.95 19.79
N ASN A 213 -0.54 15.18 18.86
CA ASN A 213 -0.63 15.44 17.44
C ASN A 213 -2.09 15.39 16.97
N ALA A 214 -2.53 16.43 16.27
CA ALA A 214 -3.88 16.54 15.72
C ALA A 214 -4.03 15.72 14.45
N THR A 215 -5.25 15.31 14.15
CA THR A 215 -5.57 14.64 12.87
C THR A 215 -5.87 15.70 11.81
N PRO A 216 -5.32 15.61 10.59
CA PRO A 216 -5.61 16.55 9.51
C PRO A 216 -7.10 16.59 9.15
N VAL A 217 -7.58 17.76 8.73
CA VAL A 217 -8.91 17.94 8.17
C VAL A 217 -8.79 17.95 6.65
N VAL A 218 -9.37 16.95 5.99
CA VAL A 218 -9.23 16.69 4.56
C VAL A 218 -10.48 17.11 3.80
N ASN A 219 -10.28 17.64 2.59
CA ASN A 219 -11.36 17.99 1.65
C ASN A 219 -10.95 17.55 0.23
N ALA A 220 -11.62 16.55 -0.29
CA ALA A 220 -11.41 16.02 -1.65
C ALA A 220 -12.01 16.96 -2.73
N GLY A 221 -12.83 17.91 -2.35
CA GLY A 221 -13.56 18.79 -3.26
C GLY A 221 -14.92 18.21 -3.68
N PRO A 222 -15.62 18.89 -4.60
CA PRO A 222 -16.96 18.49 -5.04
C PRO A 222 -16.89 17.31 -6.03
N ASP A 223 -18.01 16.61 -6.18
CA ASP A 223 -18.23 15.65 -7.25
C ASP A 223 -18.25 16.31 -8.62
N TYR A 224 -17.74 15.59 -9.64
CA TYR A 224 -17.69 16.10 -11.01
C TYR A 224 -18.33 15.12 -12.00
N THR A 225 -18.86 15.69 -13.11
CA THR A 225 -19.18 14.91 -14.31
C THR A 225 -18.23 15.33 -15.42
N ILE A 226 -17.52 14.37 -15.97
CA ILE A 226 -16.48 14.59 -17.00
C ILE A 226 -16.82 13.84 -18.30
N PRO A 227 -16.33 14.29 -19.46
CA PRO A 227 -16.52 13.59 -20.71
C PRO A 227 -15.61 12.35 -20.81
N ILE A 228 -15.99 11.39 -21.68
CA ILE A 228 -15.12 10.26 -22.01
C ILE A 228 -13.78 10.72 -22.59
N SER A 229 -12.74 9.88 -22.39
CA SER A 229 -11.41 9.99 -23.02
C SER A 229 -10.78 11.39 -22.92
N THR A 230 -11.11 12.15 -21.89
CA THR A 230 -10.57 13.51 -21.67
C THR A 230 -9.76 13.51 -20.38
N PRO A 231 -8.48 13.95 -20.41
CA PRO A 231 -7.68 14.13 -19.20
C PRO A 231 -8.34 15.11 -18.23
N PHE A 232 -8.17 14.84 -16.94
CA PHE A 232 -8.72 15.67 -15.86
C PHE A 232 -7.73 15.81 -14.70
N ALA A 233 -8.02 16.68 -13.76
CA ALA A 233 -7.25 16.83 -12.53
C ALA A 233 -8.16 16.64 -11.31
N LEU A 234 -7.67 15.92 -10.32
CA LEU A 234 -8.25 15.89 -8.99
C LEU A 234 -7.53 16.95 -8.15
N ASN A 235 -8.29 17.84 -7.53
CA ASN A 235 -7.78 18.91 -6.69
C ASN A 235 -8.39 18.78 -5.30
N GLY A 236 -7.56 18.55 -4.31
CA GLY A 236 -7.98 18.51 -2.92
C GLY A 236 -7.27 19.55 -2.07
N SER A 237 -7.56 19.52 -0.79
CA SER A 237 -6.90 20.35 0.22
C SER A 237 -6.95 19.68 1.58
N ALA A 238 -6.06 20.09 2.47
CA ALA A 238 -6.16 19.75 3.87
C ALA A 238 -5.59 20.87 4.74
N THR A 239 -6.01 20.89 5.99
CA THR A 239 -5.44 21.75 7.04
C THR A 239 -5.08 20.90 8.25
N ASP A 240 -4.07 21.32 8.98
CA ASP A 240 -3.67 20.73 10.25
C ASP A 240 -3.57 21.80 11.32
N ALA A 241 -3.87 21.42 12.58
CA ALA A 241 -3.72 22.31 13.72
C ALA A 241 -2.26 22.46 14.17
N ASP A 242 -1.41 21.47 13.83
CA ASP A 242 0.00 21.46 14.15
C ASP A 242 0.81 22.09 13.02
N ALA A 243 1.17 23.36 13.17
CA ALA A 243 1.76 24.21 12.14
C ALA A 243 3.13 23.73 11.60
N GLY A 244 3.75 22.75 12.26
CA GLY A 244 5.04 22.17 11.87
C GLY A 244 4.94 20.97 10.95
N ASP A 245 3.76 20.41 10.75
CA ASP A 245 3.57 19.16 10.06
C ASP A 245 3.59 19.34 8.53
N VAL A 246 4.19 18.37 7.86
CA VAL A 246 4.30 18.37 6.39
C VAL A 246 3.28 17.41 5.81
N LEU A 247 2.14 17.96 5.40
CA LEU A 247 1.05 17.18 4.81
C LEU A 247 1.47 16.56 3.47
N THR A 248 1.20 15.27 3.31
CA THR A 248 1.34 14.56 2.02
C THR A 248 0.00 13.99 1.57
N TYR A 249 -0.27 14.10 0.27
CA TYR A 249 -1.54 13.82 -0.37
C TYR A 249 -1.41 12.61 -1.28
N THR A 250 -2.32 11.65 -1.13
CA THR A 250 -2.40 10.44 -1.96
C THR A 250 -3.83 10.33 -2.50
N TRP A 251 -3.99 10.38 -3.82
CA TRP A 251 -5.26 10.08 -4.46
C TRP A 251 -5.33 8.60 -4.81
N GLU A 252 -6.32 7.92 -4.32
CA GLU A 252 -6.56 6.49 -4.47
C GLU A 252 -7.91 6.24 -5.13
N GLN A 253 -8.00 5.21 -5.97
CA GLN A 253 -9.30 4.77 -6.47
C GLN A 253 -9.91 3.77 -5.48
N ASN A 254 -11.21 3.93 -5.16
CA ASN A 254 -11.92 3.14 -4.17
C ASN A 254 -12.99 2.20 -4.79
N ASP A 255 -12.88 1.92 -6.09
CA ASP A 255 -13.76 0.98 -6.79
C ASP A 255 -13.27 -0.45 -6.63
N ASN A 256 -14.19 -1.37 -6.32
CA ASN A 256 -13.88 -2.78 -6.21
C ASN A 256 -13.89 -3.47 -7.58
N ALA A 257 -12.90 -4.34 -7.80
CA ALA A 257 -12.92 -5.25 -8.93
C ALA A 257 -14.03 -6.30 -8.78
N GLY A 258 -14.77 -6.53 -9.86
CA GLY A 258 -15.71 -7.64 -9.94
C GLY A 258 -15.00 -8.99 -10.20
N SER A 259 -15.73 -10.09 -10.01
CA SER A 259 -15.18 -11.45 -10.17
C SER A 259 -14.65 -11.77 -11.57
N THR A 260 -15.06 -11.01 -12.60
CA THR A 260 -14.60 -11.17 -13.99
C THR A 260 -13.41 -10.26 -14.34
N GLN A 261 -12.98 -9.39 -13.41
CA GLN A 261 -11.92 -8.41 -13.62
C GLN A 261 -10.60 -8.90 -13.00
N THR A 262 -10.23 -10.14 -13.31
CA THR A 262 -9.03 -10.83 -12.81
C THR A 262 -8.08 -11.18 -13.96
N GLY A 263 -6.87 -11.64 -13.66
CA GLY A 263 -5.84 -11.94 -14.65
C GLY A 263 -5.57 -10.74 -15.56
N ALA A 264 -5.51 -10.96 -16.86
CA ALA A 264 -5.28 -9.89 -17.85
C ALA A 264 -6.39 -8.81 -17.86
N SER A 265 -7.59 -9.10 -17.35
CA SER A 265 -8.68 -8.12 -17.24
C SER A 265 -8.57 -7.24 -15.99
N SER A 266 -7.63 -7.50 -15.10
CA SER A 266 -7.42 -6.72 -13.87
C SER A 266 -6.73 -5.38 -14.11
N VAL A 267 -5.87 -5.28 -15.14
CA VAL A 267 -5.12 -4.06 -15.44
C VAL A 267 -6.02 -2.91 -15.91
N ALA A 268 -5.50 -1.69 -15.90
CA ALA A 268 -6.23 -0.52 -16.37
C ALA A 268 -6.59 -0.62 -17.86
N SER A 269 -7.85 -0.29 -18.21
CA SER A 269 -8.38 -0.35 -19.59
C SER A 269 -9.43 0.72 -19.82
N ALA A 270 -9.39 1.33 -21.01
CA ALA A 270 -10.34 2.37 -21.39
C ALA A 270 -11.80 1.89 -21.46
N THR A 271 -12.01 0.61 -21.73
CA THR A 271 -13.35 0.00 -21.87
C THR A 271 -13.89 -0.62 -20.59
N LYS A 272 -13.11 -0.57 -19.48
CA LYS A 272 -13.52 -1.11 -18.19
C LYS A 272 -14.61 -0.22 -17.56
N ALA A 273 -15.83 -0.74 -17.46
CA ALA A 273 -16.99 0.02 -16.95
C ALA A 273 -17.09 0.05 -15.42
N THR A 274 -16.40 -0.83 -14.72
CA THR A 274 -16.37 -0.93 -13.24
C THR A 274 -14.99 -1.34 -12.76
N GLY A 275 -14.75 -1.31 -11.46
CA GLY A 275 -13.50 -1.74 -10.84
C GLY A 275 -12.35 -0.76 -10.99
N PRO A 276 -11.17 -1.08 -10.45
CA PRO A 276 -10.04 -0.17 -10.42
C PRO A 276 -9.41 0.03 -11.80
N ASN A 277 -9.05 1.28 -12.09
CA ASN A 277 -8.46 1.71 -13.37
C ASN A 277 -7.32 2.72 -13.18
N TRP A 278 -7.00 3.04 -11.93
CA TRP A 278 -6.03 4.06 -11.55
C TRP A 278 -5.16 3.55 -10.40
N ILE A 279 -3.86 3.48 -10.65
CA ILE A 279 -2.87 3.08 -9.64
C ILE A 279 -2.74 4.14 -8.56
N THR A 280 -2.44 3.72 -7.34
CA THR A 280 -2.04 4.61 -6.25
C THR A 280 -0.58 5.01 -6.40
N PHE A 281 -0.26 6.29 -6.30
CA PHE A 281 1.13 6.76 -6.21
C PHE A 281 1.49 7.17 -4.78
N LYS A 282 2.77 7.04 -4.42
CA LYS A 282 3.26 7.54 -3.14
C LYS A 282 2.90 9.02 -2.98
N GLY A 283 2.40 9.40 -1.80
CA GLY A 283 2.00 10.76 -1.50
C GLY A 283 3.14 11.78 -1.63
N ASN A 284 2.77 12.99 -1.99
CA ASN A 284 3.66 14.14 -2.04
C ASN A 284 2.92 15.41 -1.55
N THR A 285 3.61 16.53 -1.42
CA THR A 285 3.05 17.79 -0.89
C THR A 285 2.11 18.53 -1.84
N ASN A 286 1.94 18.06 -3.08
CA ASN A 286 1.01 18.66 -4.02
C ASN A 286 -0.37 17.97 -3.91
N PRO A 287 -1.44 18.66 -3.52
CA PRO A 287 -2.78 18.07 -3.40
C PRO A 287 -3.44 17.77 -4.77
N THR A 288 -2.84 18.21 -5.87
CA THR A 288 -3.37 17.99 -7.23
C THR A 288 -2.75 16.75 -7.87
N ARG A 289 -3.60 15.87 -8.42
CA ARG A 289 -3.18 14.76 -9.27
C ARG A 289 -3.75 14.89 -10.68
N LEU A 290 -2.89 14.82 -11.69
CA LEU A 290 -3.30 14.72 -13.10
C LEU A 290 -3.68 13.27 -13.44
N MET A 291 -4.76 13.10 -14.17
CA MET A 291 -5.34 11.82 -14.56
C MET A 291 -5.43 11.74 -16.10
N PRO A 292 -4.63 10.93 -16.78
CA PRO A 292 -3.47 10.19 -16.28
C PRO A 292 -2.27 11.10 -15.96
N LYS A 293 -1.15 10.49 -15.52
CA LYS A 293 0.11 11.24 -15.24
C LYS A 293 0.52 12.12 -16.43
N LEU A 294 1.14 13.26 -16.13
CA LEU A 294 1.48 14.29 -17.13
C LEU A 294 2.22 13.73 -18.36
N ALA A 295 3.15 12.80 -18.18
CA ALA A 295 3.90 12.20 -19.29
C ALA A 295 2.99 11.50 -20.31
N THR A 296 1.93 10.83 -19.85
CA THR A 296 0.93 10.17 -20.70
C THR A 296 0.10 11.20 -21.46
N ILE A 297 -0.31 12.29 -20.78
CA ILE A 297 -1.05 13.40 -21.42
C ILE A 297 -0.20 14.05 -22.53
N LEU A 298 1.07 14.37 -22.24
CA LEU A 298 1.99 14.98 -23.21
C LEU A 298 2.31 14.07 -24.40
N ALA A 299 2.25 12.76 -24.21
CA ALA A 299 2.36 11.78 -25.30
C ALA A 299 1.08 11.67 -26.15
N GLY A 300 -0.01 12.37 -25.79
CA GLY A 300 -1.31 12.26 -26.46
C GLY A 300 -1.98 10.89 -26.24
N ALA A 301 -1.58 10.15 -25.19
CA ALA A 301 -2.07 8.83 -24.90
C ALA A 301 -3.18 8.86 -23.83
N ASN A 302 -4.11 7.90 -23.94
CA ASN A 302 -5.21 7.71 -22.98
C ASN A 302 -4.91 6.69 -21.90
N ILE A 303 -3.80 5.94 -22.04
CA ILE A 303 -3.42 4.83 -21.18
C ILE A 303 -1.95 4.96 -20.79
N SER A 304 -1.66 4.85 -19.51
CA SER A 304 -0.30 4.71 -18.98
C SER A 304 0.05 3.21 -18.90
N GLY A 305 1.18 2.84 -19.47
CA GLY A 305 1.74 1.49 -19.33
C GLY A 305 2.23 1.22 -17.89
N PRO A 306 2.91 0.08 -17.68
CA PRO A 306 3.47 -0.28 -16.38
C PRO A 306 4.51 0.75 -15.92
N LEU A 307 4.83 0.71 -14.64
CA LEU A 307 6.00 1.40 -14.10
C LEU A 307 7.28 0.68 -14.53
N THR A 308 8.43 1.30 -14.32
CA THR A 308 9.72 0.69 -14.66
C THR A 308 9.85 -0.68 -13.98
N GLY A 309 10.13 -1.70 -14.76
CA GLY A 309 10.27 -3.09 -14.29
C GLY A 309 8.96 -3.87 -14.16
N GLY A 310 7.81 -3.26 -14.46
CA GLY A 310 6.54 -3.98 -14.52
C GLY A 310 6.35 -4.73 -15.85
N ASP A 311 5.35 -5.60 -15.89
CA ASP A 311 5.07 -6.47 -17.03
C ASP A 311 4.55 -5.71 -18.26
N ALA A 312 4.94 -6.15 -19.43
CA ALA A 312 4.43 -5.59 -20.68
C ALA A 312 2.91 -5.73 -20.77
N GLY A 313 2.20 -4.60 -20.93
CA GLY A 313 0.74 -4.58 -21.01
C GLY A 313 0.02 -4.46 -19.64
N ALA A 314 0.74 -4.51 -18.51
CA ALA A 314 0.19 -4.25 -17.20
C ALA A 314 -0.05 -2.73 -17.02
N ASN A 315 -1.10 -2.23 -17.65
CA ASN A 315 -1.43 -0.81 -17.64
C ASN A 315 -1.81 -0.32 -16.25
N THR A 316 -1.35 0.89 -15.91
CA THR A 316 -1.50 1.49 -14.57
C THR A 316 -2.64 2.49 -14.47
N GLU A 317 -2.94 3.19 -15.57
CA GLU A 317 -3.97 4.24 -15.63
C GLU A 317 -4.66 4.21 -16.99
N ALA A 318 -5.99 4.44 -17.05
CA ALA A 318 -6.70 4.54 -18.30
C ALA A 318 -7.88 5.50 -18.23
N LEU A 319 -7.94 6.45 -19.16
CA LEU A 319 -9.13 7.29 -19.40
C LEU A 319 -10.28 6.42 -19.91
N SER A 320 -11.44 6.55 -19.29
CA SER A 320 -12.60 5.76 -19.65
C SER A 320 -13.20 6.23 -20.98
N SER A 321 -13.37 5.31 -21.92
CA SER A 321 -14.08 5.52 -23.19
C SER A 321 -15.57 5.13 -23.11
N VAL A 322 -16.01 4.70 -21.93
CA VAL A 322 -17.38 4.30 -21.62
C VAL A 322 -17.88 5.06 -20.41
N SER A 323 -19.19 5.22 -20.30
CA SER A 323 -19.80 5.82 -19.11
C SER A 323 -19.55 4.94 -17.89
N ARG A 324 -19.12 5.55 -16.78
CA ARG A 324 -18.93 4.89 -15.50
C ARG A 324 -18.86 5.88 -14.35
N THR A 325 -19.02 5.40 -13.14
CA THR A 325 -18.65 6.11 -11.92
C THR A 325 -17.25 5.70 -11.50
N LEU A 326 -16.46 6.68 -11.04
CA LEU A 326 -15.16 6.52 -10.42
C LEU A 326 -15.27 7.06 -9.01
N ASN A 327 -14.97 6.23 -8.02
CA ASN A 327 -14.93 6.64 -6.62
C ASN A 327 -13.46 6.89 -6.27
N PHE A 328 -13.12 8.14 -6.01
CA PHE A 328 -11.78 8.54 -5.58
C PHE A 328 -11.78 8.88 -4.10
N ARG A 329 -10.65 8.68 -3.47
CA ARG A 329 -10.36 9.01 -2.10
C ARG A 329 -9.07 9.79 -2.02
N LEU A 330 -9.11 10.94 -1.35
CA LEU A 330 -7.93 11.71 -0.98
C LEU A 330 -7.51 11.29 0.42
N THR A 331 -6.38 10.62 0.54
CA THR A 331 -5.77 10.25 1.82
C THR A 331 -4.64 11.22 2.13
N VAL A 332 -4.67 11.83 3.30
CA VAL A 332 -3.66 12.80 3.76
C VAL A 332 -2.99 12.28 5.02
N ARG A 333 -1.66 12.40 5.05
CA ARG A 333 -0.78 12.03 6.16
C ARG A 333 -0.05 13.27 6.63
N ASP A 334 -0.01 13.52 7.93
CA ASP A 334 0.68 14.67 8.51
C ASP A 334 2.20 14.44 8.67
N ASN A 335 2.63 13.18 8.67
CA ASN A 335 4.03 12.76 8.82
C ASN A 335 4.69 13.26 10.13
N ALA A 336 3.91 13.46 11.18
CA ALA A 336 4.44 13.82 12.50
C ALA A 336 5.40 12.75 13.01
N VAL A 337 6.47 13.19 13.66
CA VAL A 337 7.51 12.28 14.16
C VAL A 337 7.02 11.55 15.41
N TYR A 338 7.26 10.24 15.45
CA TYR A 338 6.90 9.43 16.61
C TYR A 338 7.70 9.80 17.86
N SER A 339 6.99 9.89 18.98
CA SER A 339 7.56 10.01 20.34
C SER A 339 6.69 9.25 21.33
N SER A 340 7.26 8.27 22.01
CA SER A 340 6.59 7.57 23.13
C SER A 340 6.68 8.32 24.46
N THR A 341 7.52 9.37 24.53
CA THR A 341 7.68 10.21 25.72
C THR A 341 6.91 11.52 25.57
N ALA A 342 6.43 12.08 26.68
CA ALA A 342 5.65 13.32 26.65
C ALA A 342 6.47 14.51 26.12
N PRO A 343 5.92 15.28 25.18
CA PRO A 343 4.62 15.11 24.55
C PRO A 343 4.58 13.91 23.58
N VAL A 344 3.64 12.98 23.80
CA VAL A 344 3.48 11.80 22.94
C VAL A 344 3.01 12.25 21.56
N SER A 345 3.67 11.79 20.51
CA SER A 345 3.35 12.14 19.13
C SER A 345 3.44 10.91 18.20
N VAL A 346 2.61 10.86 17.20
CA VAL A 346 2.62 9.86 16.13
C VAL A 346 1.86 10.40 14.93
N GLY A 347 2.26 10.03 13.71
CA GLY A 347 1.59 10.45 12.49
C GLY A 347 0.10 10.11 12.49
N GLN A 348 -0.71 11.02 11.97
CA GLN A 348 -2.15 10.84 11.79
C GLN A 348 -2.50 10.81 10.32
N THR A 349 -3.46 9.97 9.96
CA THR A 349 -3.95 9.81 8.60
C THR A 349 -5.46 10.02 8.57
N GLN A 350 -5.93 10.83 7.62
CA GLN A 350 -7.35 11.09 7.42
C GLN A 350 -7.66 11.12 5.92
N PHE A 351 -8.91 10.96 5.56
CA PHE A 351 -9.35 10.93 4.17
C PHE A 351 -10.69 11.65 3.96
N ASP A 352 -10.96 11.97 2.70
CA ASP A 352 -12.26 12.40 2.20
C ASP A 352 -12.51 11.81 0.81
N ASP A 353 -13.78 11.63 0.43
CA ASP A 353 -14.20 10.95 -0.79
C ASP A 353 -14.74 11.92 -1.83
N MET A 354 -14.54 11.58 -3.10
CA MET A 354 -15.07 12.30 -4.26
C MET A 354 -15.57 11.31 -5.31
N ILE A 355 -16.65 11.66 -5.98
CA ILE A 355 -17.22 10.91 -7.11
C ILE A 355 -16.95 11.66 -8.41
N VAL A 356 -16.39 10.94 -9.39
CA VAL A 356 -16.26 11.43 -10.76
C VAL A 356 -17.12 10.56 -11.68
N THR A 357 -18.14 11.14 -12.26
CA THR A 357 -19.02 10.49 -13.24
C THR A 357 -18.51 10.72 -14.65
N VAL A 358 -18.15 9.67 -15.36
CA VAL A 358 -17.75 9.73 -16.77
C VAL A 358 -18.99 9.54 -17.64
N THR A 359 -19.27 10.49 -18.55
CA THR A 359 -20.41 10.42 -19.49
C THR A 359 -19.96 10.26 -20.93
N ASN A 360 -20.60 9.37 -21.69
CA ASN A 360 -20.39 9.19 -23.13
C ASN A 360 -21.27 10.09 -24.00
N THR A 361 -22.06 10.97 -23.39
CA THR A 361 -22.86 11.97 -24.15
C THR A 361 -22.03 13.17 -24.58
N SER A 362 -20.79 13.30 -24.10
CA SER A 362 -19.84 14.36 -24.41
C SER A 362 -18.41 13.85 -24.48
N GLY A 363 -17.57 14.53 -25.25
CA GLY A 363 -16.15 14.24 -25.39
C GLY A 363 -15.80 13.30 -26.54
N PRO A 364 -14.49 13.07 -26.76
CA PRO A 364 -13.42 13.77 -26.04
C PRO A 364 -13.29 15.23 -26.43
N PHE A 365 -12.85 16.10 -25.51
CA PHE A 365 -12.28 17.41 -25.87
C PHE A 365 -10.99 17.17 -26.67
N ALA A 366 -10.84 17.83 -27.81
CA ALA A 366 -9.69 17.61 -28.66
C ALA A 366 -9.14 18.93 -29.25
N VAL A 367 -7.84 19.15 -29.13
CA VAL A 367 -7.15 20.21 -29.88
C VAL A 367 -7.06 19.78 -31.33
N THR A 368 -7.58 20.60 -32.25
CA THR A 368 -7.65 20.30 -33.69
C THR A 368 -6.51 20.90 -34.48
N ALA A 369 -5.94 22.06 -34.01
CA ALA A 369 -4.73 22.66 -34.57
C ALA A 369 -4.01 23.52 -33.52
N PRO A 370 -2.67 23.44 -33.42
CA PRO A 370 -1.84 22.41 -34.03
C PRO A 370 -2.05 21.07 -33.31
N ASN A 371 -2.15 20.00 -34.05
CA ASN A 371 -2.22 18.61 -33.53
C ASN A 371 -1.00 17.80 -33.92
N THR A 372 0.04 18.45 -34.37
CA THR A 372 1.38 17.93 -34.65
C THR A 372 2.43 18.85 -34.04
N ALA A 373 3.66 18.38 -33.94
CA ALA A 373 4.77 19.22 -33.46
C ALA A 373 4.97 20.42 -34.39
N VAL A 374 4.97 21.62 -33.80
CA VAL A 374 5.20 22.89 -34.53
C VAL A 374 6.24 23.72 -33.79
N SER A 375 6.95 24.56 -34.56
CA SER A 375 7.83 25.58 -34.00
C SER A 375 7.26 26.96 -34.31
N TRP A 376 7.14 27.78 -33.31
CA TRP A 376 6.61 29.14 -33.45
C TRP A 376 7.70 30.19 -33.21
N ALA A 377 7.63 31.27 -33.96
CA ALA A 377 8.52 32.42 -33.71
C ALA A 377 8.13 33.09 -32.37
N GLY A 378 9.12 33.48 -31.60
CA GLY A 378 8.89 34.27 -30.39
C GLY A 378 8.16 35.57 -30.70
N ASN A 379 7.33 36.06 -29.77
CA ASN A 379 6.52 37.29 -29.90
C ASN A 379 5.55 37.31 -31.09
N SER A 380 5.08 36.13 -31.54
CA SER A 380 4.05 36.02 -32.57
C SER A 380 2.74 35.46 -32.00
N ASN A 381 1.61 36.01 -32.51
CA ASN A 381 0.30 35.45 -32.19
C ASN A 381 0.10 34.13 -32.94
N GLN A 382 -0.40 33.13 -32.25
CA GLN A 382 -0.67 31.81 -32.83
C GLN A 382 -2.12 31.44 -32.58
N THR A 383 -2.73 30.77 -33.56
CA THR A 383 -4.10 30.26 -33.41
C THR A 383 -4.08 28.83 -33.00
N VAL A 384 -4.73 28.52 -31.88
CA VAL A 384 -5.03 27.17 -31.46
C VAL A 384 -6.53 26.95 -31.61
N THR A 385 -6.91 25.84 -32.26
CA THR A 385 -8.32 25.47 -32.43
C THR A 385 -8.61 24.15 -31.74
N TRP A 386 -9.83 23.96 -31.29
CA TRP A 386 -10.27 22.74 -30.60
C TRP A 386 -11.72 22.42 -30.91
N SER A 387 -12.08 21.16 -30.73
CA SER A 387 -13.47 20.70 -30.71
C SER A 387 -13.91 20.47 -29.26
N VAL A 388 -14.98 21.08 -28.88
CA VAL A 388 -15.57 20.92 -27.54
C VAL A 388 -16.38 19.63 -27.42
N ASN A 389 -16.85 19.03 -28.48
CA ASN A 389 -17.60 17.78 -28.49
C ASN A 389 -18.63 17.65 -27.34
N ASN A 390 -19.46 18.68 -27.18
CA ASN A 390 -20.46 18.84 -26.11
C ASN A 390 -19.90 18.95 -24.68
N THR A 391 -18.61 19.18 -24.48
CA THR A 391 -18.02 19.31 -23.13
C THR A 391 -18.33 20.62 -22.44
N THR A 392 -19.02 21.57 -23.10
CA THR A 392 -19.49 22.82 -22.53
C THR A 392 -20.98 22.81 -22.14
N ALA A 393 -21.64 21.65 -22.30
CA ALA A 393 -23.05 21.48 -22.01
C ALA A 393 -23.27 20.50 -20.84
N ALA A 394 -24.36 20.67 -20.11
CA ALA A 394 -24.76 19.69 -19.10
C ALA A 394 -24.81 18.27 -19.72
N PRO A 395 -24.41 17.21 -18.98
CA PRO A 395 -24.14 17.21 -17.53
C PRO A 395 -22.67 17.48 -17.14
N VAL A 396 -21.78 17.84 -18.08
CA VAL A 396 -20.36 18.12 -17.77
C VAL A 396 -20.25 19.35 -16.87
N SER A 397 -19.44 19.24 -15.80
CA SER A 397 -19.26 20.29 -14.79
C SER A 397 -17.80 20.53 -14.45
#